data_99ad3f37ca16d228fe45e27f1690c31a
#
_entry.id   99ad3f37ca16d228fe45e27f1690c31a
#
_cell.length_a   1.000
_cell.length_b   1.000
_cell.length_c   1.000
_cell.angle_alpha   90.00
_cell.angle_beta   90.00
_cell.angle_gamma   90.00
#
_symmetry.space_group_name_H-M   'P 1'
#
loop_
_entity.id
_entity.type
_entity.pdbx_description
1 polymer ?
#
loop_
_entity_poly.entity_id
_entity_poly.type
_entity_poly.pdbx_seq_one_letter_code
_entity_poly.pdbx_strand_id
1 'polypeptide(L)'
;MPETTLAAANIRIVHDKAVNLGRFLELIDEAGAAGVDVLVLPEMGLQGYADFAFGLGDQGIAEQKQYYFREAETIPGPSTAAIQARAARYGMTVQVGMAEKALHGNVIFNSTALITPQGVAGVFRKMHNQFEFPFFNPGEAAPVFDIAAARVGSMICYDLAFPELMRVFALKGATVTLMSTAWPMKGHDKGDDYHGWAMDLSAKANAFFNQMWLVISNHCETGAYSGGIDYWGHSQIVDPYGKVVAMLDSEEGLVVHTADLAAEVLQSRTAGFFGLNLLQDRRPQHYGLLADTQPYLHGGTSLLAGVQASDDPRSTARPGHDGTTPGRDSLIVS
;
A
#
# COMPACT_ATOMS: atom_id res chain seq x y z
N MET A 1 -11.91 -25.23 3.03
CA MET A 1 -12.23 -24.36 4.17
C MET A 1 -13.44 -23.51 3.77
N PRO A 2 -14.13 -22.85 4.69
CA PRO A 2 -15.22 -21.96 4.24
C PRO A 2 -14.69 -20.90 3.30
N GLU A 3 -15.51 -20.50 2.33
CA GLU A 3 -15.22 -19.34 1.48
C GLU A 3 -15.17 -18.07 2.32
N THR A 4 -14.34 -17.14 1.91
CA THR A 4 -14.16 -15.82 2.53
C THR A 4 -14.47 -14.74 1.50
N THR A 5 -15.28 -13.77 1.87
CA THR A 5 -15.60 -12.63 1.03
C THR A 5 -14.71 -11.44 1.41
N LEU A 6 -13.82 -11.08 0.49
CA LEU A 6 -12.93 -9.93 0.59
C LEU A 6 -13.57 -8.71 -0.08
N ALA A 7 -13.35 -7.52 0.49
CA ALA A 7 -13.71 -6.27 -0.16
C ALA A 7 -12.66 -5.18 0.02
N ALA A 8 -12.59 -4.29 -0.97
CA ALA A 8 -11.80 -3.06 -0.93
C ALA A 8 -12.67 -1.86 -1.35
N ALA A 9 -12.58 -0.77 -0.62
CA ALA A 9 -13.28 0.46 -0.97
C ALA A 9 -12.50 1.27 -2.01
N ASN A 10 -13.19 1.74 -3.05
CA ASN A 10 -12.73 2.77 -3.98
C ASN A 10 -13.54 4.02 -3.69
N ILE A 11 -12.99 4.98 -2.95
CA ILE A 11 -13.79 6.09 -2.43
C ILE A 11 -13.04 7.42 -2.45
N ARG A 12 -13.82 8.50 -2.51
CA ARG A 12 -13.31 9.85 -2.33
C ARG A 12 -13.11 10.12 -0.85
N ILE A 13 -11.97 10.70 -0.53
CA ILE A 13 -11.61 11.12 0.81
C ILE A 13 -11.53 12.64 0.85
N VAL A 14 -12.08 13.23 1.90
CA VAL A 14 -12.02 14.68 2.12
C VAL A 14 -11.17 15.00 3.35
N HIS A 15 -10.78 16.26 3.47
CA HIS A 15 -9.97 16.73 4.61
C HIS A 15 -10.88 17.06 5.82
N ASP A 16 -11.73 16.10 6.18
CA ASP A 16 -12.64 16.17 7.33
C ASP A 16 -12.85 14.78 7.91
N LYS A 17 -12.26 14.57 9.09
CA LYS A 17 -12.31 13.28 9.80
C LYS A 17 -13.73 12.82 10.10
N ALA A 18 -14.62 13.72 10.47
CA ALA A 18 -15.99 13.34 10.84
C ALA A 18 -16.79 12.88 9.62
N VAL A 19 -16.63 13.55 8.50
CA VAL A 19 -17.26 13.19 7.22
C VAL A 19 -16.74 11.82 6.76
N ASN A 20 -15.42 11.62 6.76
CA ASN A 20 -14.82 10.35 6.35
C ASN A 20 -15.24 9.19 7.27
N LEU A 21 -15.26 9.39 8.59
CA LEU A 21 -15.72 8.38 9.53
C LEU A 21 -17.19 8.01 9.27
N GLY A 22 -18.06 8.99 9.02
CA GLY A 22 -19.44 8.77 8.66
C GLY A 22 -19.56 7.87 7.42
N ARG A 23 -18.80 8.19 6.36
CA ARG A 23 -18.77 7.39 5.12
C ARG A 23 -18.22 5.98 5.34
N PHE A 24 -17.21 5.82 6.18
CA PHE A 24 -16.69 4.49 6.53
C PHE A 24 -17.73 3.63 7.24
N LEU A 25 -18.52 4.22 8.14
CA LEU A 25 -19.57 3.49 8.82
C LEU A 25 -20.69 3.07 7.86
N GLU A 26 -21.02 3.88 6.86
CA GLU A 26 -21.96 3.51 5.78
C GLU A 26 -21.40 2.36 4.92
N LEU A 27 -20.12 2.45 4.50
CA LEU A 27 -19.48 1.38 3.73
C LEU A 27 -19.40 0.06 4.50
N ILE A 28 -19.21 0.09 5.81
CA ILE A 28 -19.25 -1.11 6.66
C ILE A 28 -20.67 -1.72 6.64
N ASP A 29 -21.73 -0.91 6.67
CA ASP A 29 -23.08 -1.41 6.57
C ASP A 29 -23.37 -1.99 5.16
N GLU A 30 -22.91 -1.31 4.08
CA GLU A 30 -23.01 -1.79 2.70
C GLU A 30 -22.29 -3.15 2.53
N ALA A 31 -21.02 -3.22 2.98
CA ALA A 31 -20.22 -4.43 2.93
C ALA A 31 -20.84 -5.56 3.78
N GLY A 32 -21.33 -5.22 4.98
CA GLY A 32 -22.00 -6.18 5.86
C GLY A 32 -23.28 -6.76 5.24
N ALA A 33 -24.08 -5.94 4.58
CA ALA A 33 -25.27 -6.39 3.85
C ALA A 33 -24.90 -7.31 2.66
N ALA A 34 -23.70 -7.13 2.08
CA ALA A 34 -23.17 -7.98 1.01
C ALA A 34 -22.44 -9.25 1.53
N GLY A 35 -22.40 -9.48 2.85
CA GLY A 35 -21.76 -10.65 3.44
C GLY A 35 -20.23 -10.63 3.41
N VAL A 36 -19.63 -9.44 3.43
CA VAL A 36 -18.16 -9.26 3.44
C VAL A 36 -17.59 -9.67 4.79
N ASP A 37 -16.53 -10.48 4.78
CA ASP A 37 -15.78 -10.91 5.96
C ASP A 37 -14.60 -9.98 6.27
N VAL A 38 -13.95 -9.42 5.24
CA VAL A 38 -12.79 -8.54 5.38
C VAL A 38 -12.94 -7.34 4.44
N LEU A 39 -12.96 -6.15 5.01
CA LEU A 39 -13.04 -4.87 4.29
C LEU A 39 -11.73 -4.08 4.46
N VAL A 40 -11.17 -3.58 3.36
CA VAL A 40 -10.02 -2.68 3.37
C VAL A 40 -10.47 -1.27 2.98
N LEU A 41 -10.08 -0.29 3.80
CA LEU A 41 -10.30 1.14 3.58
C LEU A 41 -8.97 1.83 3.25
N PRO A 42 -8.96 2.97 2.54
CA PRO A 42 -7.74 3.54 1.97
C PRO A 42 -6.81 4.18 3.00
N GLU A 43 -5.58 4.46 2.55
CA GLU A 43 -4.52 5.15 3.30
C GLU A 43 -4.97 6.54 3.75
N MET A 44 -4.63 6.90 4.99
CA MET A 44 -5.01 8.20 5.58
C MET A 44 -6.50 8.55 5.40
N GLY A 45 -7.29 7.55 5.09
CA GLY A 45 -8.69 7.73 4.75
C GLY A 45 -9.52 8.33 5.88
N LEU A 46 -9.10 8.16 7.14
CA LEU A 46 -9.81 8.76 8.27
C LEU A 46 -9.62 10.29 8.33
N GLN A 47 -8.40 10.79 8.29
CA GLN A 47 -8.11 12.22 8.40
C GLN A 47 -8.09 12.95 7.04
N GLY A 48 -7.97 12.22 5.96
CA GLY A 48 -7.63 12.73 4.64
C GLY A 48 -6.13 12.81 4.42
N TYR A 49 -5.72 12.56 3.20
CA TYR A 49 -4.34 12.73 2.79
C TYR A 49 -4.08 14.22 2.56
N ALA A 50 -3.10 14.77 3.24
CA ALA A 50 -2.71 16.15 3.04
C ALA A 50 -1.95 16.30 1.72
N ASP A 51 -1.98 17.49 1.15
CA ASP A 51 -1.15 17.82 0.00
C ASP A 51 0.29 17.37 0.21
N PHE A 52 0.86 16.73 -0.80
CA PHE A 52 2.25 16.34 -0.73
C PHE A 52 3.12 17.58 -0.41
N ALA A 53 4.17 17.38 0.38
CA ALA A 53 5.12 18.44 0.73
C ALA A 53 5.75 19.15 -0.48
N PHE A 54 5.51 18.65 -1.67
CA PHE A 54 5.93 19.28 -2.93
C PHE A 54 5.19 20.61 -3.15
N GLY A 55 5.92 21.69 -3.08
CA GLY A 55 5.39 23.01 -3.33
C GLY A 55 4.74 23.69 -2.11
N LEU A 56 4.63 22.99 -0.98
CA LEU A 56 4.23 23.61 0.27
C LEU A 56 5.42 24.37 0.84
N GLY A 57 5.60 25.59 0.85
CA GLY A 57 6.65 26.26 1.62
C GLY A 57 6.59 25.89 3.12
N ASP A 58 7.58 26.35 3.90
CA ASP A 58 7.69 26.05 5.34
C ASP A 58 6.40 26.29 6.12
N GLN A 59 5.63 27.30 5.73
CA GLN A 59 4.34 27.61 6.37
C GLN A 59 3.30 26.51 6.10
N GLY A 60 3.15 26.06 4.86
CA GLY A 60 2.21 24.99 4.53
C GLY A 60 2.55 23.67 5.20
N ILE A 61 3.84 23.32 5.28
CA ILE A 61 4.31 22.17 6.05
C ILE A 61 3.95 22.29 7.54
N ALA A 62 4.12 23.48 8.13
CA ALA A 62 3.78 23.70 9.52
C ALA A 62 2.27 23.58 9.78
N GLU A 63 1.44 24.14 8.91
CA GLU A 63 -0.02 24.07 8.99
C GLU A 63 -0.52 22.61 8.89
N GLN A 64 0.02 21.82 7.97
CA GLN A 64 -0.32 20.41 7.85
C GLN A 64 0.13 19.59 9.05
N LYS A 65 1.32 19.84 9.58
CA LYS A 65 1.76 19.22 10.84
C LYS A 65 0.78 19.50 11.97
N GLN A 66 0.35 20.74 12.13
CA GLN A 66 -0.64 21.12 13.14
C GLN A 66 -1.97 20.40 12.94
N TYR A 67 -2.43 20.26 11.69
CA TYR A 67 -3.63 19.50 11.36
C TYR A 67 -3.51 18.05 11.84
N TYR A 68 -2.45 17.35 11.44
CA TYR A 68 -2.28 15.94 11.82
C TYR A 68 -2.10 15.76 13.33
N PHE A 69 -1.37 16.66 14.00
CA PHE A 69 -1.26 16.61 15.46
C PHE A 69 -2.59 16.77 16.18
N ARG A 70 -3.49 17.57 15.62
CA ARG A 70 -4.84 17.78 16.19
C ARG A 70 -5.74 16.60 15.91
N GLU A 71 -5.73 16.07 14.69
CA GLU A 71 -6.70 15.06 14.22
C GLU A 71 -6.24 13.62 14.42
N ALA A 72 -4.94 13.36 14.60
CA ALA A 72 -4.42 12.02 14.87
C ALA A 72 -4.98 11.45 16.17
N GLU A 73 -5.24 10.15 16.16
CA GLU A 73 -5.75 9.41 17.31
C GLU A 73 -4.78 8.31 17.74
N THR A 74 -4.84 7.92 19.00
CA THR A 74 -4.21 6.67 19.43
C THR A 74 -4.92 5.48 18.82
N ILE A 75 -4.25 4.36 18.70
CA ILE A 75 -4.86 3.08 18.32
C ILE A 75 -4.68 2.10 19.50
N PRO A 76 -5.79 1.66 20.15
CA PRO A 76 -7.18 2.04 19.90
C PRO A 76 -7.51 3.49 20.29
N GLY A 77 -8.53 4.05 19.63
CA GLY A 77 -9.04 5.40 19.83
C GLY A 77 -10.53 5.53 19.48
N PRO A 78 -11.11 6.72 19.56
CA PRO A 78 -12.54 6.94 19.34
C PRO A 78 -13.04 6.43 17.99
N SER A 79 -12.31 6.72 16.91
CA SER A 79 -12.72 6.28 15.56
C SER A 79 -12.61 4.78 15.38
N THR A 80 -11.54 4.15 15.88
CA THR A 80 -11.41 2.68 15.83
C THR A 80 -12.48 1.98 16.66
N ALA A 81 -12.89 2.57 17.79
CA ALA A 81 -14.00 2.04 18.58
C ALA A 81 -15.36 2.14 17.87
N ALA A 82 -15.62 3.24 17.15
CA ALA A 82 -16.83 3.39 16.36
C ALA A 82 -16.88 2.38 15.20
N ILE A 83 -15.76 2.19 14.48
CA ILE A 83 -15.61 1.20 13.41
C ILE A 83 -15.81 -0.21 13.97
N GLN A 84 -15.16 -0.56 15.10
CA GLN A 84 -15.34 -1.85 15.74
C GLN A 84 -16.80 -2.13 16.08
N ALA A 85 -17.48 -1.19 16.71
CA ALA A 85 -18.87 -1.36 17.10
C ALA A 85 -19.79 -1.60 15.89
N ARG A 86 -19.48 -0.99 14.74
CA ARG A 86 -20.23 -1.18 13.50
C ARG A 86 -19.89 -2.51 12.83
N ALA A 87 -18.61 -2.83 12.68
CA ALA A 87 -18.13 -4.08 12.06
C ALA A 87 -18.55 -5.33 12.85
N ALA A 88 -18.59 -5.23 14.18
CA ALA A 88 -19.01 -6.34 15.05
C ALA A 88 -20.44 -6.83 14.78
N ARG A 89 -21.34 -5.96 14.26
CA ARG A 89 -22.71 -6.36 13.90
C ARG A 89 -22.76 -7.41 12.80
N TYR A 90 -21.70 -7.42 11.95
CA TYR A 90 -21.60 -8.27 10.77
C TYR A 90 -20.53 -9.37 10.93
N GLY A 91 -19.83 -9.41 12.07
CA GLY A 91 -18.69 -10.32 12.24
C GLY A 91 -17.47 -9.96 11.38
N MET A 92 -17.44 -8.76 10.81
CA MET A 92 -16.48 -8.31 9.81
C MET A 92 -15.17 -7.86 10.44
N THR A 93 -14.04 -8.10 9.75
CA THR A 93 -12.75 -7.47 10.02
C THR A 93 -12.56 -6.28 9.09
N VAL A 94 -12.13 -5.14 9.62
CA VAL A 94 -11.89 -3.91 8.85
C VAL A 94 -10.45 -3.45 9.02
N GLN A 95 -9.75 -3.20 7.90
CA GLN A 95 -8.50 -2.43 7.92
C GLN A 95 -8.80 -0.98 7.57
N VAL A 96 -8.35 -0.04 8.39
CA VAL A 96 -8.50 1.40 8.16
C VAL A 96 -7.16 2.11 8.16
N GLY A 97 -6.92 2.95 7.14
CA GLY A 97 -5.76 3.84 7.08
C GLY A 97 -6.01 5.15 7.84
N MET A 98 -5.09 5.54 8.72
CA MET A 98 -5.24 6.71 9.59
C MET A 98 -3.92 7.29 10.09
N ALA A 99 -3.95 8.56 10.50
CA ALA A 99 -2.89 9.15 11.30
C ALA A 99 -2.96 8.62 12.74
N GLU A 100 -1.93 7.89 13.14
CA GLU A 100 -1.76 7.37 14.51
C GLU A 100 -0.94 8.35 15.34
N LYS A 101 -1.41 8.66 16.53
CA LYS A 101 -0.65 9.41 17.54
C LYS A 101 -0.02 8.45 18.53
N ALA A 102 1.30 8.52 18.69
CA ALA A 102 1.98 7.75 19.72
C ALA A 102 1.50 8.17 21.13
N LEU A 103 1.52 7.22 22.07
CA LEU A 103 1.14 7.47 23.47
C LEU A 103 2.05 8.51 24.14
N HIS A 104 3.30 8.60 23.70
CA HIS A 104 4.29 9.49 24.28
C HIS A 104 5.02 10.27 23.17
N GLY A 105 5.37 11.52 23.49
CA GLY A 105 6.04 12.40 22.55
C GLY A 105 5.10 12.95 21.46
N ASN A 106 5.61 13.87 20.69
CA ASN A 106 4.88 14.43 19.55
C ASN A 106 5.18 13.65 18.28
N VAL A 107 4.98 12.33 18.31
CA VAL A 107 5.25 11.43 17.22
C VAL A 107 3.94 10.96 16.61
N ILE A 108 3.82 11.09 15.31
CA ILE A 108 2.69 10.58 14.52
C ILE A 108 3.20 9.66 13.41
N PHE A 109 2.37 8.67 13.08
CA PHE A 109 2.63 7.69 12.05
C PHE A 109 1.49 7.66 11.05
N ASN A 110 1.81 7.36 9.80
CA ASN A 110 0.84 6.88 8.83
C ASN A 110 0.66 5.38 9.10
N SER A 111 -0.54 5.00 9.56
CA SER A 111 -0.79 3.66 10.09
C SER A 111 -2.05 3.03 9.51
N THR A 112 -2.08 1.70 9.50
CA THR A 112 -3.32 0.95 9.39
C THR A 112 -3.66 0.30 10.71
N ALA A 113 -4.93 0.38 11.11
CA ALA A 113 -5.49 -0.40 12.21
C ALA A 113 -6.28 -1.58 11.63
N LEU A 114 -5.97 -2.78 12.07
CA LEU A 114 -6.74 -3.99 11.77
C LEU A 114 -7.73 -4.23 12.90
N ILE A 115 -8.99 -4.05 12.62
CA ILE A 115 -10.09 -4.03 13.60
C ILE A 115 -10.95 -5.26 13.38
N THR A 116 -11.00 -6.14 14.36
CA THR A 116 -11.91 -7.32 14.39
C THR A 116 -13.14 -7.02 15.22
N PRO A 117 -14.16 -7.89 15.22
CA PRO A 117 -15.29 -7.79 16.16
C PRO A 117 -14.88 -7.70 17.62
N GLN A 118 -13.74 -8.27 17.99
CA GLN A 118 -13.23 -8.31 19.36
C GLN A 118 -12.38 -7.09 19.75
N GLY A 119 -12.00 -6.26 18.79
CA GLY A 119 -11.15 -5.08 18.99
C GLY A 119 -10.04 -4.95 17.95
N VAL A 120 -9.09 -4.07 18.23
CA VAL A 120 -7.91 -3.90 17.40
C VAL A 120 -7.00 -5.14 17.51
N ALA A 121 -6.89 -5.90 16.43
CA ALA A 121 -6.02 -7.07 16.35
C ALA A 121 -4.56 -6.71 16.07
N GLY A 122 -4.32 -5.55 15.44
CA GLY A 122 -2.97 -5.11 15.14
C GLY A 122 -2.89 -3.74 14.50
N VAL A 123 -1.66 -3.25 14.43
CA VAL A 123 -1.31 -1.97 13.81
C VAL A 123 -0.08 -2.19 12.94
N PHE A 124 -0.13 -1.68 11.71
CA PHE A 124 1.04 -1.57 10.86
C PHE A 124 1.30 -0.08 10.62
N ARG A 125 2.55 0.34 10.77
CA ARG A 125 3.03 1.70 10.48
C ARG A 125 3.82 1.68 9.19
N LYS A 126 3.53 2.61 8.28
CA LYS A 126 4.20 2.72 6.99
C LYS A 126 5.71 2.74 7.17
N MET A 127 6.39 1.83 6.49
CA MET A 127 7.85 1.69 6.61
C MET A 127 8.59 2.64 5.67
N HIS A 128 8.04 2.84 4.47
CA HIS A 128 8.68 3.62 3.42
C HIS A 128 7.96 4.95 3.24
N ASN A 129 8.35 5.94 4.05
CA ASN A 129 7.84 7.31 3.96
C ASN A 129 8.68 8.07 2.93
N GLN A 130 8.07 8.43 1.79
CA GLN A 130 8.74 9.18 0.73
C GLN A 130 8.53 10.69 0.91
N PHE A 131 7.35 11.16 0.58
CA PHE A 131 7.01 12.59 0.61
C PHE A 131 6.37 13.02 1.94
N GLU A 132 6.04 12.05 2.75
CA GLU A 132 5.42 12.22 4.06
C GLU A 132 6.46 12.42 5.16
N PHE A 133 7.73 12.33 4.83
CA PHE A 133 8.84 12.45 5.77
C PHE A 133 8.76 13.68 6.70
N PRO A 134 8.25 14.86 6.24
CA PRO A 134 8.07 15.98 7.15
C PRO A 134 6.99 15.78 8.20
N PHE A 135 6.05 14.85 7.99
CA PHE A 135 4.82 14.69 8.80
C PHE A 135 4.86 13.46 9.70
N PHE A 136 5.28 12.32 9.16
CA PHE A 136 5.16 11.01 9.79
C PHE A 136 6.51 10.35 10.01
N ASN A 137 6.62 9.64 11.12
CA ASN A 137 7.75 8.79 11.40
C ASN A 137 7.58 7.44 10.69
N PRO A 138 8.67 6.80 10.23
CA PRO A 138 8.61 5.47 9.65
C PRO A 138 8.30 4.40 10.69
N GLY A 139 7.62 3.35 10.26
CA GLY A 139 7.47 2.11 11.03
C GLY A 139 8.77 1.29 11.02
N GLU A 140 8.97 0.48 12.06
CA GLU A 140 10.19 -0.32 12.24
C GLU A 140 9.92 -1.83 12.19
N ALA A 141 8.69 -2.26 11.90
CA ALA A 141 8.31 -3.67 11.96
C ALA A 141 7.39 -4.08 10.82
N ALA A 142 7.56 -5.31 10.37
CA ALA A 142 6.70 -5.99 9.40
C ALA A 142 5.92 -7.11 10.09
N PRO A 143 4.89 -6.80 10.92
CA PRO A 143 4.09 -7.79 11.62
C PRO A 143 3.15 -8.54 10.67
N VAL A 144 2.72 -9.73 11.10
CA VAL A 144 1.56 -10.44 10.55
C VAL A 144 0.55 -10.67 11.66
N PHE A 145 -0.72 -10.74 11.31
CA PHE A 145 -1.82 -10.82 12.25
C PHE A 145 -2.70 -12.01 11.92
N ASP A 146 -3.20 -12.70 12.94
CA ASP A 146 -4.20 -13.74 12.78
C ASP A 146 -5.60 -13.13 12.94
N ILE A 147 -6.43 -13.30 11.91
CA ILE A 147 -7.86 -12.97 11.92
C ILE A 147 -8.67 -14.23 11.62
N ALA A 148 -9.99 -14.17 11.81
CA ALA A 148 -10.85 -15.34 11.59
C ALA A 148 -10.72 -15.94 10.18
N ALA A 149 -10.52 -15.09 9.16
CA ALA A 149 -10.44 -15.48 7.76
C ALA A 149 -9.07 -16.03 7.34
N ALA A 150 -7.97 -15.48 7.90
CA ALA A 150 -6.61 -15.77 7.41
C ALA A 150 -5.53 -15.25 8.37
N ARG A 151 -4.25 -15.62 8.10
CA ARG A 151 -3.09 -14.86 8.57
C ARG A 151 -2.77 -13.78 7.53
N VAL A 152 -2.76 -12.52 7.96
CA VAL A 152 -2.64 -11.37 7.06
C VAL A 152 -1.39 -10.54 7.33
N GLY A 153 -0.76 -10.02 6.27
CA GLY A 153 0.15 -8.89 6.31
C GLY A 153 -0.62 -7.60 6.04
N SER A 154 -0.06 -6.48 6.46
CA SER A 154 -0.59 -5.15 6.14
C SER A 154 0.50 -4.27 5.54
N MET A 155 0.18 -3.47 4.52
CA MET A 155 1.10 -2.52 3.91
C MET A 155 0.38 -1.23 3.51
N ILE A 156 1.16 -0.18 3.29
CA ILE A 156 0.62 1.14 2.96
C ILE A 156 1.33 1.70 1.73
N CYS A 157 0.57 1.90 0.66
CA CYS A 157 0.92 2.68 -0.53
C CYS A 157 2.34 2.36 -1.08
N TYR A 158 3.29 3.25 -0.89
CA TYR A 158 4.66 3.13 -1.39
C TYR A 158 5.41 1.88 -0.91
N ASP A 159 4.96 1.24 0.17
CA ASP A 159 5.47 -0.07 0.60
C ASP A 159 5.34 -1.13 -0.50
N LEU A 160 4.38 -0.99 -1.43
CA LEU A 160 4.19 -1.90 -2.57
C LEU A 160 5.38 -1.92 -3.54
N ALA A 161 6.14 -0.82 -3.62
CA ALA A 161 7.31 -0.72 -4.49
C ALA A 161 8.50 -1.56 -3.99
N PHE A 162 8.41 -2.10 -2.77
CA PHE A 162 9.45 -2.91 -2.13
C PHE A 162 8.99 -4.37 -2.01
N PRO A 163 9.32 -5.23 -3.00
CA PRO A 163 8.85 -6.61 -3.05
C PRO A 163 9.31 -7.45 -1.84
N GLU A 164 10.35 -7.00 -1.14
CA GLU A 164 10.87 -7.62 0.06
C GLU A 164 9.83 -7.67 1.17
N LEU A 165 9.02 -6.63 1.33
CA LEU A 165 8.06 -6.54 2.43
C LEU A 165 6.98 -7.62 2.32
N MET A 166 6.35 -7.78 1.15
CA MET A 166 5.36 -8.83 0.96
C MET A 166 6.00 -10.23 1.04
N ARG A 167 7.27 -10.37 0.62
CA ARG A 167 8.05 -11.58 0.81
C ARG A 167 8.24 -11.92 2.29
N VAL A 168 8.51 -10.93 3.13
CA VAL A 168 8.62 -11.11 4.59
C VAL A 168 7.29 -11.59 5.17
N PHE A 169 6.16 -11.03 4.75
CA PHE A 169 4.84 -11.50 5.19
C PHE A 169 4.59 -12.96 4.79
N ALA A 170 4.90 -13.32 3.54
CA ALA A 170 4.77 -14.69 3.05
C ALA A 170 5.60 -15.68 3.88
N LEU A 171 6.85 -15.32 4.20
CA LEU A 171 7.76 -16.14 5.01
C LEU A 171 7.31 -16.24 6.48
N LYS A 172 6.56 -15.28 6.98
CA LYS A 172 5.89 -15.33 8.29
C LYS A 172 4.57 -16.08 8.26
N GLY A 173 4.20 -16.67 7.11
CA GLY A 173 3.04 -17.52 6.93
C GLY A 173 1.75 -16.77 6.61
N ALA A 174 1.81 -15.50 6.25
CA ALA A 174 0.63 -14.80 5.74
C ALA A 174 0.20 -15.39 4.39
N THR A 175 -1.11 -15.41 4.16
CA THR A 175 -1.73 -15.87 2.91
C THR A 175 -2.43 -14.75 2.16
N VAL A 176 -2.68 -13.65 2.86
CA VAL A 176 -3.31 -12.44 2.33
C VAL A 176 -2.50 -11.23 2.77
N THR A 177 -2.34 -10.25 1.89
CA THR A 177 -1.86 -8.91 2.23
C THR A 177 -3.00 -7.92 2.02
N LEU A 178 -3.28 -7.11 3.02
CA LEU A 178 -4.25 -6.01 2.98
C LEU A 178 -3.47 -4.70 2.77
N MET A 179 -3.82 -3.94 1.76
CA MET A 179 -3.13 -2.71 1.41
C MET A 179 -4.07 -1.52 1.38
N SER A 180 -3.74 -0.52 2.19
CA SER A 180 -4.36 0.80 2.13
C SER A 180 -3.47 1.74 1.33
N THR A 181 -4.00 2.44 0.32
CA THR A 181 -3.20 3.34 -0.49
C THR A 181 -3.92 4.64 -0.83
N ALA A 182 -3.14 5.67 -1.09
CA ALA A 182 -3.50 6.95 -1.69
C ALA A 182 -2.58 7.15 -2.91
N TRP A 183 -2.67 6.24 -3.89
CA TRP A 183 -1.76 6.19 -5.03
C TRP A 183 -2.13 7.23 -6.07
N PRO A 184 -1.31 8.27 -6.25
CA PRO A 184 -1.61 9.36 -7.15
C PRO A 184 -1.29 9.01 -8.60
N MET A 185 -1.91 9.76 -9.52
CA MET A 185 -1.47 9.91 -10.89
C MET A 185 -0.42 11.01 -10.99
N LYS A 186 0.42 10.94 -12.02
CA LYS A 186 1.33 12.03 -12.36
C LYS A 186 0.64 13.16 -13.12
N GLY A 187 -0.38 12.82 -13.88
CA GLY A 187 -1.18 13.71 -14.73
C GLY A 187 -2.67 13.44 -14.54
N HIS A 188 -3.45 13.86 -15.54
CA HIS A 188 -4.90 13.70 -15.55
C HIS A 188 -5.39 12.70 -16.61
N ASP A 189 -4.48 12.12 -17.39
CA ASP A 189 -4.78 11.12 -18.42
C ASP A 189 -4.35 9.73 -17.96
N LYS A 190 -5.33 8.91 -17.62
CA LYS A 190 -5.10 7.52 -17.19
C LYS A 190 -4.48 6.65 -18.29
N GLY A 191 -4.72 6.96 -19.55
CA GLY A 191 -4.26 6.14 -20.66
C GLY A 191 -2.73 6.07 -20.81
N ASP A 192 -2.01 7.05 -20.28
CA ASP A 192 -0.54 7.14 -20.36
C ASP A 192 0.10 7.47 -18.99
N ASP A 193 -0.59 7.18 -17.88
CA ASP A 193 -0.05 7.45 -16.56
C ASP A 193 0.87 6.32 -16.08
N TYR A 194 2.16 6.59 -16.03
CA TYR A 194 3.19 5.66 -15.58
C TYR A 194 3.02 5.28 -14.09
N HIS A 195 2.58 6.23 -13.23
CA HIS A 195 2.48 5.97 -11.80
C HIS A 195 1.36 4.96 -11.49
N GLY A 196 0.20 5.15 -12.12
CA GLY A 196 -0.90 4.21 -11.99
C GLY A 196 -0.57 2.84 -12.58
N TRP A 197 0.02 2.81 -13.78
CA TRP A 197 0.51 1.57 -14.38
C TRP A 197 1.50 0.84 -13.45
N ALA A 198 2.40 1.57 -12.79
CA ALA A 198 3.38 0.97 -11.87
C ALA A 198 2.72 0.32 -10.65
N MET A 199 1.62 0.90 -10.12
CA MET A 199 0.82 0.26 -9.07
C MET A 199 0.26 -1.08 -9.54
N ASP A 200 -0.41 -1.10 -10.69
CA ASP A 200 -1.04 -2.31 -11.22
C ASP A 200 -0.03 -3.42 -11.55
N LEU A 201 1.13 -3.04 -12.10
CA LEU A 201 2.23 -3.97 -12.35
C LEU A 201 2.74 -4.56 -11.04
N SER A 202 3.03 -3.70 -10.06
CA SER A 202 3.59 -4.10 -8.77
C SER A 202 2.62 -4.98 -7.99
N ALA A 203 1.32 -4.68 -8.04
CA ALA A 203 0.29 -5.50 -7.41
C ALA A 203 0.29 -6.94 -7.93
N LYS A 204 0.24 -7.11 -9.25
CA LYS A 204 0.26 -8.42 -9.91
C LYS A 204 1.56 -9.17 -9.63
N ALA A 205 2.69 -8.48 -9.76
CA ALA A 205 4.02 -9.08 -9.54
C ALA A 205 4.20 -9.54 -8.08
N ASN A 206 3.83 -8.70 -7.10
CA ASN A 206 3.95 -9.05 -5.70
C ASN A 206 3.03 -10.22 -5.31
N ALA A 207 1.78 -10.25 -5.77
CA ALA A 207 0.86 -11.36 -5.54
C ALA A 207 1.41 -12.68 -6.14
N PHE A 208 1.84 -12.64 -7.40
CA PHE A 208 2.40 -13.80 -8.11
C PHE A 208 3.69 -14.33 -7.47
N PHE A 209 4.69 -13.48 -7.24
CA PHE A 209 5.97 -13.92 -6.70
C PHE A 209 5.90 -14.43 -5.27
N ASN A 210 4.89 -14.02 -4.51
CA ASN A 210 4.68 -14.47 -3.14
C ASN A 210 3.59 -15.54 -3.02
N GLN A 211 2.86 -15.82 -4.12
CA GLN A 211 1.76 -16.79 -4.17
C GLN A 211 0.77 -16.53 -3.01
N MET A 212 0.33 -15.26 -2.93
CA MET A 212 -0.56 -14.72 -1.89
C MET A 212 -1.64 -13.84 -2.51
N TRP A 213 -2.76 -13.76 -1.83
CA TRP A 213 -3.78 -12.75 -2.12
C TRP A 213 -3.29 -11.35 -1.79
N LEU A 214 -3.70 -10.37 -2.59
CA LEU A 214 -3.47 -8.95 -2.32
C LEU A 214 -4.78 -8.19 -2.53
N VAL A 215 -5.21 -7.46 -1.48
CA VAL A 215 -6.42 -6.64 -1.47
C VAL A 215 -6.02 -5.19 -1.34
N ILE A 216 -6.33 -4.36 -2.33
CA ILE A 216 -5.90 -2.95 -2.40
C ILE A 216 -7.13 -2.04 -2.37
N SER A 217 -7.16 -1.13 -1.41
CA SER A 217 -8.11 -0.02 -1.34
C SER A 217 -7.39 1.30 -1.63
N ASN A 218 -7.87 2.07 -2.60
CA ASN A 218 -7.28 3.33 -3.03
C ASN A 218 -8.30 4.47 -2.96
N HIS A 219 -7.77 5.70 -2.97
CA HIS A 219 -8.53 6.91 -3.27
C HIS A 219 -8.93 6.96 -4.74
N CYS A 220 -10.04 7.60 -5.04
CA CYS A 220 -10.51 7.81 -6.43
C CYS A 220 -10.93 9.26 -6.71
N GLU A 221 -10.69 10.19 -5.79
CA GLU A 221 -10.97 11.61 -6.01
C GLU A 221 -10.06 12.24 -7.06
N THR A 222 -10.57 13.28 -7.70
CA THR A 222 -9.85 14.11 -8.67
C THR A 222 -9.56 15.49 -8.10
N GLY A 223 -8.68 16.26 -8.73
CA GLY A 223 -8.09 17.49 -8.24
C GLY A 223 -9.01 18.53 -7.60
N ALA A 224 -10.29 18.52 -7.92
CA ALA A 224 -11.28 19.40 -7.28
C ALA A 224 -11.48 19.11 -5.78
N TYR A 225 -11.19 17.89 -5.34
CA TYR A 225 -11.37 17.42 -3.96
C TYR A 225 -10.08 17.15 -3.21
N SER A 226 -8.96 17.02 -3.93
CA SER A 226 -7.67 16.54 -3.43
C SER A 226 -6.53 17.55 -3.56
N GLY A 227 -6.84 18.85 -3.59
CA GLY A 227 -5.80 19.88 -3.70
C GLY A 227 -5.03 19.90 -5.03
N GLY A 228 -5.59 19.33 -6.09
CA GLY A 228 -4.97 19.28 -7.42
C GLY A 228 -4.32 17.95 -7.78
N ILE A 229 -4.46 16.93 -6.94
CA ILE A 229 -3.97 15.58 -7.20
C ILE A 229 -5.13 14.72 -7.71
N ASP A 230 -4.91 14.00 -8.80
CA ASP A 230 -5.81 12.93 -9.21
C ASP A 230 -5.28 11.60 -8.69
N TYR A 231 -6.16 10.79 -8.12
CA TYR A 231 -5.81 9.47 -7.65
C TYR A 231 -6.16 8.40 -8.68
N TRP A 232 -5.36 7.34 -8.70
CA TRP A 232 -5.47 6.29 -9.72
C TRP A 232 -6.78 5.50 -9.60
N GLY A 233 -7.37 5.41 -8.41
CA GLY A 233 -8.45 4.47 -8.18
C GLY A 233 -7.91 3.04 -8.21
N HIS A 234 -8.43 2.20 -9.09
CA HIS A 234 -8.00 0.82 -9.29
C HIS A 234 -7.92 0.03 -7.98
N SER A 235 -8.86 0.29 -7.04
CA SER A 235 -9.04 -0.61 -5.90
C SER A 235 -9.33 -2.00 -6.44
N GLN A 236 -8.55 -3.00 -6.00
CA GLN A 236 -8.53 -4.29 -6.67
C GLN A 236 -8.23 -5.45 -5.72
N ILE A 237 -8.64 -6.65 -6.14
CA ILE A 237 -8.29 -7.91 -5.49
C ILE A 237 -7.50 -8.73 -6.51
N VAL A 238 -6.30 -9.16 -6.10
CA VAL A 238 -5.38 -9.94 -6.92
C VAL A 238 -5.20 -11.31 -6.29
N ASP A 239 -5.37 -12.36 -7.08
CA ASP A 239 -5.25 -13.74 -6.65
C ASP A 239 -3.78 -14.20 -6.52
N PRO A 240 -3.52 -15.39 -5.93
CA PRO A 240 -2.15 -15.92 -5.79
C PRO A 240 -1.43 -16.23 -7.10
N TYR A 241 -2.10 -16.12 -8.24
CA TYR A 241 -1.51 -16.28 -9.58
C TYR A 241 -1.14 -14.93 -10.21
N GLY A 242 -1.38 -13.81 -9.50
CA GLY A 242 -1.15 -12.46 -10.02
C GLY A 242 -2.25 -11.96 -10.96
N LYS A 243 -3.42 -12.58 -10.95
CA LYS A 243 -4.56 -12.13 -11.75
C LYS A 243 -5.43 -11.19 -10.93
N VAL A 244 -5.83 -10.08 -11.53
CA VAL A 244 -6.86 -9.21 -10.97
C VAL A 244 -8.21 -9.92 -11.15
N VAL A 245 -8.84 -10.32 -10.05
CA VAL A 245 -10.12 -11.02 -10.03
C VAL A 245 -11.33 -10.09 -9.85
N ALA A 246 -11.10 -8.92 -9.28
CA ALA A 246 -12.08 -7.85 -9.17
C ALA A 246 -11.37 -6.50 -9.10
N MET A 247 -11.93 -5.45 -9.72
CA MET A 247 -11.39 -4.11 -9.75
C MET A 247 -12.48 -3.10 -10.09
N LEU A 248 -12.42 -1.91 -9.49
CA LEU A 248 -13.10 -0.68 -9.93
C LEU A 248 -12.07 0.27 -10.52
N ASP A 249 -12.45 1.04 -11.52
CA ASP A 249 -11.57 2.06 -12.12
C ASP A 249 -11.58 3.35 -11.27
N SER A 250 -12.35 4.33 -11.64
CA SER A 250 -12.43 5.64 -10.96
C SER A 250 -13.73 5.84 -10.20
N GLU A 251 -14.70 4.97 -10.41
CA GLU A 251 -16.00 5.03 -9.75
C GLU A 251 -15.92 4.68 -8.27
N GLU A 252 -16.68 5.38 -7.45
CA GLU A 252 -16.83 5.01 -6.04
C GLU A 252 -17.63 3.72 -5.89
N GLY A 253 -17.17 2.88 -4.95
CA GLY A 253 -17.88 1.63 -4.66
C GLY A 253 -17.04 0.63 -3.87
N LEU A 254 -17.56 -0.58 -3.78
CA LEU A 254 -16.87 -1.72 -3.19
C LEU A 254 -16.46 -2.71 -4.28
N VAL A 255 -15.18 -3.04 -4.30
CA VAL A 255 -14.67 -4.23 -5.01
C VAL A 255 -14.90 -5.42 -4.12
N VAL A 256 -15.56 -6.46 -4.60
CA VAL A 256 -15.91 -7.66 -3.80
C VAL A 256 -15.52 -8.93 -4.55
N HIS A 257 -14.94 -9.89 -3.84
CA HIS A 257 -14.63 -11.22 -4.35
C HIS A 257 -14.70 -12.28 -3.25
N THR A 258 -15.27 -13.43 -3.58
CA THR A 258 -15.42 -14.57 -2.65
C THR A 258 -14.61 -15.76 -3.14
N ALA A 259 -13.78 -16.34 -2.25
CA ALA A 259 -12.91 -17.47 -2.57
C ALA A 259 -12.58 -18.32 -1.34
N ASP A 260 -12.17 -19.58 -1.56
CA ASP A 260 -11.44 -20.36 -0.55
C ASP A 260 -9.96 -19.93 -0.58
N LEU A 261 -9.63 -18.91 0.23
CA LEU A 261 -8.31 -18.26 0.22
C LEU A 261 -7.16 -19.23 0.43
N ALA A 262 -7.34 -20.21 1.30
CA ALA A 262 -6.27 -21.15 1.63
C ALA A 262 -6.14 -22.26 0.57
N ALA A 263 -7.25 -22.72 0.00
CA ALA A 263 -7.21 -23.70 -1.08
C ALA A 263 -6.52 -23.13 -2.32
N GLU A 264 -6.80 -21.87 -2.67
CA GLU A 264 -6.16 -21.24 -3.83
C GLU A 264 -4.67 -20.95 -3.60
N VAL A 265 -4.26 -20.52 -2.40
CA VAL A 265 -2.84 -20.41 -2.04
C VAL A 265 -2.14 -21.77 -2.13
N LEU A 266 -2.75 -22.84 -1.60
CA LEU A 266 -2.21 -24.18 -1.70
C LEU A 266 -2.09 -24.62 -3.17
N GLN A 267 -3.13 -24.39 -3.95
CA GLN A 267 -3.15 -24.75 -5.37
C GLN A 267 -2.08 -23.97 -6.16
N SER A 268 -1.91 -22.68 -5.89
CA SER A 268 -0.88 -21.86 -6.55
C SER A 268 0.54 -22.40 -6.31
N ARG A 269 0.78 -22.97 -5.10
CA ARG A 269 2.08 -23.50 -4.68
C ARG A 269 2.33 -24.97 -5.06
N THR A 270 1.29 -25.70 -5.49
CA THR A 270 1.39 -27.12 -5.81
C THR A 270 1.05 -27.47 -7.25
N ALA A 271 0.19 -26.70 -7.89
CA ALA A 271 -0.29 -26.94 -9.24
C ALA A 271 -0.27 -25.69 -10.15
N GLY A 272 0.04 -24.52 -9.59
CA GLY A 272 0.19 -23.25 -10.32
C GLY A 272 1.44 -23.25 -11.20
N PHE A 273 2.15 -22.15 -11.26
CA PHE A 273 3.34 -21.94 -12.10
C PHE A 273 4.27 -23.18 -12.17
N PHE A 274 4.04 -24.04 -13.15
CA PHE A 274 4.71 -25.34 -13.33
C PHE A 274 4.73 -26.28 -12.08
N GLY A 275 3.82 -26.09 -11.13
CA GLY A 275 3.82 -26.82 -9.86
C GLY A 275 4.93 -26.40 -8.91
N LEU A 276 5.52 -25.22 -9.10
CA LEU A 276 6.64 -24.72 -8.30
C LEU A 276 6.15 -23.92 -7.09
N ASN A 277 6.83 -24.11 -5.97
CA ASN A 277 6.63 -23.31 -4.77
C ASN A 277 7.73 -22.22 -4.69
N LEU A 278 7.38 -21.01 -5.12
CA LEU A 278 8.33 -19.91 -5.22
C LEU A 278 8.91 -19.48 -3.86
N LEU A 279 8.27 -19.84 -2.73
CA LEU A 279 8.83 -19.61 -1.41
C LEU A 279 9.84 -20.68 -1.01
N GLN A 280 9.57 -21.94 -1.34
CA GLN A 280 10.42 -23.08 -1.01
C GLN A 280 11.68 -23.12 -1.89
N ASP A 281 11.57 -22.74 -3.17
CA ASP A 281 12.66 -22.82 -4.13
C ASP A 281 13.67 -21.68 -4.03
N ARG A 282 13.49 -20.78 -3.09
CA ARG A 282 14.41 -19.67 -2.82
C ARG A 282 15.80 -20.17 -2.38
N ARG A 283 16.80 -19.38 -2.69
CA ARG A 283 18.21 -19.62 -2.32
C ARG A 283 18.72 -18.50 -1.40
N PRO A 284 18.18 -18.34 -0.17
CA PRO A 284 18.44 -17.20 0.69
C PRO A 284 19.93 -17.02 1.03
N GLN A 285 20.72 -18.10 1.00
CA GLN A 285 22.18 -18.05 1.21
C GLN A 285 22.91 -17.18 0.16
N HIS A 286 22.28 -16.87 -0.96
CA HIS A 286 22.83 -16.02 -2.02
C HIS A 286 22.28 -14.58 -2.01
N TYR A 287 21.35 -14.27 -1.10
CA TYR A 287 20.64 -12.98 -1.06
C TYR A 287 21.12 -12.07 0.09
N GLY A 288 22.32 -12.30 0.61
CA GLY A 288 22.85 -11.53 1.76
C GLY A 288 22.86 -10.02 1.53
N LEU A 289 23.06 -9.58 0.29
CA LEU A 289 23.02 -8.16 -0.06
C LEU A 289 21.68 -7.47 0.18
N LEU A 290 20.57 -8.22 0.19
CA LEU A 290 19.26 -7.66 0.51
C LEU A 290 19.14 -7.22 1.98
N ALA A 291 19.96 -7.77 2.86
CA ALA A 291 20.00 -7.40 4.27
C ALA A 291 21.19 -6.49 4.62
N ASP A 292 22.02 -6.14 3.64
CA ASP A 292 23.13 -5.22 3.84
C ASP A 292 22.60 -3.79 3.96
N THR A 293 22.84 -3.16 5.10
CA THR A 293 22.39 -1.80 5.38
C THR A 293 23.22 -0.72 4.68
N GLN A 294 24.30 -1.10 4.00
CA GLN A 294 25.30 -0.17 3.46
C GLN A 294 25.35 -0.05 1.92
N PRO A 295 24.71 -0.89 1.11
CA PRO A 295 25.12 -1.09 -0.28
C PRO A 295 24.97 0.12 -1.19
N TYR A 296 24.06 1.04 -0.89
CA TYR A 296 23.79 2.21 -1.75
C TYR A 296 24.06 3.57 -1.08
N LEU A 297 24.02 3.63 0.25
CA LEU A 297 24.09 4.89 0.99
C LEU A 297 25.50 5.52 0.96
N HIS A 298 26.52 4.75 0.65
CA HIS A 298 27.91 5.20 0.64
C HIS A 298 28.59 5.13 -0.72
N GLY A 299 27.86 5.36 -1.78
CA GLY A 299 28.40 5.38 -3.14
C GLY A 299 28.76 4.01 -3.71
N GLY A 300 28.21 2.94 -3.14
CA GLY A 300 28.25 1.61 -3.74
C GLY A 300 29.63 0.97 -3.90
N THR A 301 30.61 1.47 -3.20
CA THR A 301 32.01 0.99 -3.37
C THR A 301 32.21 -0.45 -2.95
N SER A 302 31.41 -0.98 -2.02
CA SER A 302 31.49 -2.38 -1.61
C SER A 302 30.84 -3.35 -2.63
N LEU A 303 29.78 -2.92 -3.32
CA LEU A 303 29.11 -3.72 -4.36
C LEU A 303 29.83 -3.65 -5.70
N LEU A 304 30.54 -2.56 -5.93
CA LEU A 304 31.34 -2.32 -7.12
C LEU A 304 32.84 -2.60 -6.87
N ALA A 305 33.17 -3.40 -5.88
CA ALA A 305 34.52 -3.84 -5.65
C ALA A 305 35.03 -4.59 -6.88
N GLY A 306 35.74 -3.90 -7.76
CA GLY A 306 36.18 -4.37 -9.08
C GLY A 306 35.78 -3.42 -10.23
N VAL A 307 34.86 -2.50 -10.01
CA VAL A 307 34.60 -1.39 -10.94
C VAL A 307 35.43 -0.21 -10.49
N GLN A 308 36.39 0.18 -11.28
CA GLN A 308 37.21 1.36 -10.98
C GLN A 308 36.35 2.61 -11.03
N ALA A 309 36.63 3.60 -10.18
CA ALA A 309 35.88 4.87 -10.11
C ALA A 309 35.85 5.63 -11.44
N SER A 310 36.76 5.32 -12.37
CA SER A 310 36.80 5.84 -13.75
C SER A 310 35.67 5.31 -14.64
N ASP A 311 34.98 4.22 -14.24
CA ASP A 311 33.95 3.56 -15.02
C ASP A 311 32.52 3.93 -14.56
N ASP A 312 32.38 4.79 -13.54
CA ASP A 312 31.09 5.34 -13.15
C ASP A 312 30.62 6.37 -14.21
N PRO A 313 29.57 6.07 -15.01
CA PRO A 313 29.08 6.99 -16.02
C PRO A 313 28.59 8.33 -15.45
N ARG A 314 28.49 8.47 -14.11
CA ARG A 314 28.11 9.71 -13.43
C ARG A 314 29.34 10.56 -13.03
N SER A 315 30.56 10.04 -13.16
CA SER A 315 31.79 10.74 -12.78
C SER A 315 32.32 11.69 -13.87
N THR A 316 31.76 11.64 -15.09
CA THR A 316 32.10 12.60 -16.15
C THR A 316 31.36 13.90 -15.92
N ALA A 317 32.09 14.95 -15.56
CA ALA A 317 31.62 16.32 -15.55
C ALA A 317 30.82 16.63 -16.85
N ARG A 318 29.60 17.16 -16.68
CA ARG A 318 28.76 17.57 -17.80
C ARG A 318 29.54 18.50 -18.72
N PRO A 319 29.72 18.17 -20.03
CA PRO A 319 30.10 19.18 -21.00
C PRO A 319 28.93 20.15 -21.17
N GLY A 320 29.24 21.41 -21.39
CA GLY A 320 28.29 22.49 -21.54
C GLY A 320 27.21 22.19 -22.58
N HIS A 321 26.00 22.67 -22.27
CA HIS A 321 24.83 22.65 -23.14
C HIS A 321 25.16 23.34 -24.49
N ASP A 322 25.28 22.54 -25.54
CA ASP A 322 25.16 23.03 -26.91
C ASP A 322 23.84 22.47 -27.48
N GLY A 323 22.97 23.40 -27.81
CA GLY A 323 21.58 23.11 -28.12
C GLY A 323 21.36 22.59 -29.53
N THR A 324 21.43 21.26 -29.70
CA THR A 324 20.84 20.62 -30.89
C THR A 324 20.22 19.28 -30.51
N THR A 325 18.92 19.21 -30.63
CA THR A 325 18.09 18.01 -30.50
C THR A 325 18.29 17.11 -31.74
N PRO A 326 18.67 15.83 -31.57
CA PRO A 326 18.48 14.84 -32.63
C PRO A 326 17.16 14.11 -32.47
N GLY A 327 16.52 13.89 -33.63
CA GLY A 327 15.23 13.22 -33.73
C GLY A 327 15.24 11.76 -33.26
N ARG A 328 14.06 11.32 -32.85
CA ARG A 328 13.72 9.92 -32.52
C ARG A 328 13.83 9.09 -33.84
N ASP A 329 14.76 8.16 -33.84
CA ASP A 329 14.69 6.99 -34.69
C ASP A 329 14.59 5.72 -33.78
N SER A 330 13.46 5.06 -33.92
CA SER A 330 13.18 3.77 -33.28
C SER A 330 14.00 2.68 -33.98
N LEU A 331 14.94 2.05 -33.27
CA LEU A 331 15.58 0.82 -33.71
C LEU A 331 14.73 -0.37 -33.27
N ILE A 332 14.03 -0.97 -34.22
CA ILE A 332 13.51 -2.33 -34.15
C ILE A 332 14.63 -3.25 -34.60
N VAL A 333 15.08 -4.14 -33.75
CA VAL A 333 15.95 -5.26 -34.14
C VAL A 333 15.09 -6.53 -34.14
N SER A 334 15.07 -7.18 -35.28
CA SER A 334 14.41 -8.46 -35.61
C SER A 334 14.98 -9.63 -34.81
#